data_a4e0f1b79ca2e30fd33ced5526c11daa
#
_entry.id   a4e0f1b79ca2e30fd33ced5526c11daa
#
_cell.length_a   1.000
_cell.length_b   1.000
_cell.length_c   1.000
_cell.angle_alpha   90.00
_cell.angle_beta   90.00
_cell.angle_gamma   90.00
#
_symmetry.space_group_name_H-M   'P 1'
#
loop_
_entity.id
_entity.type
_entity.pdbx_description
1 polymer ?
#
loop_
_entity_poly.entity_id
_entity_poly.type
_entity_poly.pdbx_seq_one_letter_code
_entity_poly.pdbx_strand_id
1 'polypeptide(L)' 'SQECSGCGMDVPKELSERIHCCPYCGLILDRDVNAARNILKKALALEAA' A
#
# COMPACT_ATOMS: atom_id res chain seq x y z
N SER A 1 -1.41 0.58 8.58
CA SER A 1 -2.51 0.47 7.65
C SER A 1 -2.21 -0.52 6.54
N GLN A 2 -3.25 -1.06 5.95
CA GLN A 2 -3.16 -2.14 4.96
C GLN A 2 -3.66 -1.69 3.58
N GLU A 3 -3.57 -0.42 3.32
CA GLU A 3 -4.03 0.16 2.08
C GLU A 3 -3.10 -0.20 0.92
N CYS A 4 -3.68 -0.55 -0.21
CA CYS A 4 -2.92 -0.81 -1.42
C CYS A 4 -2.39 0.49 -2.01
N SER A 5 -1.10 0.55 -2.29
CA SER A 5 -0.48 1.75 -2.89
C SER A 5 -0.83 1.93 -4.37
N GLY A 6 -1.40 0.90 -4.99
CA GLY A 6 -1.79 0.97 -6.40
C GLY A 6 -3.18 1.51 -6.62
N CYS A 7 -4.16 1.03 -5.86
CA CYS A 7 -5.58 1.38 -6.08
C CYS A 7 -6.23 2.09 -4.90
N GLY A 8 -5.59 2.13 -3.74
CA GLY A 8 -6.12 2.78 -2.55
C GLY A 8 -7.13 1.97 -1.75
N MET A 9 -7.41 0.74 -2.17
CA MET A 9 -8.34 -0.11 -1.44
C MET A 9 -7.68 -0.71 -0.20
N ASP A 10 -8.47 -0.90 0.85
CA ASP A 10 -8.00 -1.54 2.06
C ASP A 10 -7.89 -3.06 1.82
N VAL A 11 -6.68 -3.61 2.03
CA VAL A 11 -6.40 -5.03 1.80
C VAL A 11 -5.87 -5.64 3.09
N PRO A 12 -6.75 -6.18 3.94
CA PRO A 12 -6.35 -6.78 5.22
C PRO A 12 -5.37 -7.94 5.02
N LYS A 13 -4.34 -8.02 5.87
CA LYS A 13 -3.33 -9.08 5.86
C LYS A 13 -3.04 -9.52 7.28
N GLU A 14 -2.57 -10.77 7.40
CA GLU A 14 -2.05 -11.25 8.66
C GLU A 14 -0.61 -10.75 8.86
N LEU A 15 -0.17 -10.72 10.11
CA LEU A 15 1.18 -10.26 10.44
C LEU A 15 2.27 -11.10 9.79
N SER A 16 2.00 -12.35 9.52
CA SER A 16 2.95 -13.26 8.87
C SER A 16 3.07 -13.04 7.37
N GLU A 17 2.15 -12.32 6.75
CA GLU A 17 2.18 -12.07 5.31
C GLU A 17 3.14 -10.94 5.00
N ARG A 18 4.15 -11.25 4.18
CA ARG A 18 5.17 -10.28 3.77
C ARG A 18 4.92 -9.70 2.40
N ILE A 19 4.10 -10.36 1.61
CA ILE A 19 3.82 -9.94 0.24
C ILE A 19 2.44 -9.31 0.18
N HIS A 20 2.39 -8.09 -0.36
CA HIS A 20 1.13 -7.43 -0.66
C HIS A 20 0.64 -7.93 -2.01
N CYS A 21 -0.52 -8.58 -2.01
CA CYS A 21 -1.17 -9.05 -3.23
C CYS A 21 -2.59 -8.48 -3.23
N CYS A 22 -2.81 -7.47 -4.05
CA CYS A 22 -4.10 -6.79 -4.09
C CYS A 22 -5.09 -7.55 -4.97
N PRO A 23 -6.24 -8.00 -4.43
CA PRO A 23 -7.25 -8.68 -5.24
C PRO A 23 -8.04 -7.74 -6.15
N TYR A 24 -7.92 -6.43 -5.95
CA TYR A 24 -8.68 -5.45 -6.70
C TYR A 24 -7.95 -4.94 -7.94
N CYS A 25 -6.66 -4.63 -7.83
CA CYS A 25 -5.88 -4.12 -8.96
C CYS A 25 -4.78 -5.06 -9.44
N GLY A 26 -4.54 -6.17 -8.72
CA GLY A 26 -3.53 -7.15 -9.08
C GLY A 26 -2.09 -6.79 -8.74
N LEU A 27 -1.88 -5.69 -8.01
CA LEU A 27 -0.54 -5.28 -7.63
C LEU A 27 0.08 -6.27 -6.65
N ILE A 28 1.29 -6.73 -6.94
CA ILE A 28 2.03 -7.66 -6.09
C ILE A 28 3.39 -7.05 -5.80
N LEU A 29 3.67 -6.82 -4.51
CA LEU A 29 4.96 -6.30 -4.08
C LEU A 29 5.18 -6.59 -2.60
N ASP A 30 6.38 -6.31 -2.11
CA ASP A 30 6.71 -6.48 -0.70
C ASP A 30 5.84 -5.56 0.15
N ARG A 31 5.38 -6.08 1.29
CA ARG A 31 4.52 -5.34 2.22
C ARG A 31 5.17 -4.03 2.68
N ASP A 32 6.46 -4.05 2.98
CA ASP A 32 7.16 -2.86 3.47
C ASP A 32 7.30 -1.83 2.36
N VAL A 33 7.51 -2.27 1.13
CA VAL A 33 7.54 -1.38 -0.05
C VAL A 33 6.17 -0.74 -0.25
N ASN A 34 5.10 -1.53 -0.13
CA ASN A 34 3.74 -0.99 -0.25
C ASN A 34 3.48 0.09 0.81
N ALA A 35 3.89 -0.15 2.06
CA ALA A 35 3.74 0.81 3.13
C ALA A 35 4.55 2.08 2.87
N ALA A 36 5.79 1.93 2.42
CA ALA A 36 6.66 3.08 2.09
C ALA A 36 6.06 3.92 0.96
N ARG A 37 5.48 3.28 -0.04
CA ARG A 37 4.81 3.99 -1.14
C ARG A 37 3.60 4.78 -0.66
N ASN A 38 2.84 4.25 0.29
CA ASN A 38 1.71 4.96 0.88
C ASN A 38 2.16 6.18 1.66
N ILE A 39 3.24 6.06 2.43
CA ILE A 39 3.81 7.17 3.18
C ILE A 39 4.27 8.27 2.22
N LEU A 40 4.96 7.89 1.14
CA LEU A 40 5.43 8.85 0.14
C LEU A 40 4.26 9.58 -0.53
N LYS A 41 3.21 8.87 -0.88
CA LYS A 41 2.01 9.49 -1.47
C LYS A 41 1.39 10.52 -0.55
N LYS A 42 1.30 10.22 0.75
CA LYS A 42 0.74 11.16 1.72
C LYS A 42 1.62 12.39 1.87
N ALA A 43 2.93 12.21 1.89
CA ALA A 43 3.87 13.33 1.97
C ALA A 43 3.76 14.23 0.75
N LEU A 44 3.70 13.67 -0.45
CA LEU A 44 3.55 14.43 -1.70
C LEU A 44 2.21 15.15 -1.75
N ALA A 45 1.14 14.53 -1.27
CA ALA A 45 -0.17 15.16 -1.23
C ALA A 45 -0.18 16.38 -0.30
N LEU A 46 0.51 16.30 0.84
CA LEU A 46 0.62 17.41 1.77
C LEU A 46 1.41 18.57 1.17
N GLU A 47 2.48 18.27 0.43
CA GLU A 47 3.27 19.32 -0.24
C GLU A 47 2.51 19.96 -1.40
N ALA A 48 1.67 19.20 -2.08
CA ALA A 48 0.89 19.69 -3.20
C ALA A 48 -0.29 20.56 -2.76
N ALA A 49 -0.71 20.41 -1.54
CA ALA A 49 -1.80 21.18 -0.99
C ALA A 49 -1.29 22.58 -0.55
#